data_1722b436f28743ce74452fe92de00441
#
_entry.id   1722b436f28743ce74452fe92de00441
#
_cell.length_a   1.000
_cell.length_b   1.000
_cell.length_c   1.000
_cell.angle_alpha   90.00
_cell.angle_beta   90.00
_cell.angle_gamma   90.00
#
_symmetry.space_group_name_H-M   'P 1'
#
loop_
_entity.id
_entity.type
_entity.pdbx_description
1 polymer ?
#
loop_
_entity_poly.entity_id
_entity_poly.type
_entity_poly.pdbx_seq_one_letter_code
_entity_poly.pdbx_strand_id
1 'polypeptide(L)'
;MNIPINSKMRLLQAVFILLCSQSVFAQKVVRYELYVKDTLVNYAGKEKRAIAVNGQIPMPTLTFTEGDTAEIVVHNQLKESTSLHWHGVFLPNKEDGVPWLTQKPIEAGATYTYRFPIIQHGTHWYHSHSGLQEQIGMYGSFVMKKRDDDKTFRKGIDDLPTVPIILSEWTNLNPDNINRMLHNANDWAAIKKNATQSYAEAIREGNFKTKLTNEWKRMLAMDVSDVYYDKILINGNHTTDLKTVDGKTLKAGDKVRLRVSNGGASSYFWLRYAGGKITVVANDGNDVEPVEVDRLIIAVSETYDIVVTIPDDGVAYEFLATTEDRTQSASYFVGNGIKQLILPLPRLKYFEGMKMMNDMMKMNGDLDDMGMKMSLNQMDMNVVMYPEITGEAKPKEDHSQHNMNMDNEPNRYNANALGEIKTLNYAMLQSPYNTELPKDAPVKELKFTLTGNMNRYVWSMDNKILSETDKIPVKKGEILRITIYNNSMMRHPMHLH
;
A
#
# COMPACT_ATOMS: atom_id res chain seq x y z
N MET A 1 -51.65 47.21 33.46
CA MET A 1 -51.32 47.99 32.30
C MET A 1 -50.64 47.05 31.27
N ASN A 2 -51.41 46.48 30.32
CA ASN A 2 -50.92 45.59 29.32
C ASN A 2 -50.45 46.42 28.10
N ILE A 3 -49.14 46.46 27.89
CA ILE A 3 -48.57 47.09 26.71
C ILE A 3 -48.67 46.08 25.54
N PRO A 4 -49.38 46.39 24.44
CA PRO A 4 -49.50 45.50 23.32
C PRO A 4 -48.14 45.43 22.57
N ILE A 5 -47.52 44.27 22.55
CA ILE A 5 -46.29 44.02 21.80
C ILE A 5 -46.59 44.15 20.31
N ASN A 6 -45.98 45.13 19.68
CA ASN A 6 -46.16 45.49 18.28
C ASN A 6 -45.79 44.31 17.37
N SER A 7 -46.56 44.06 16.31
CA SER A 7 -46.35 42.92 15.36
C SER A 7 -44.94 42.87 14.75
N LYS A 8 -44.32 44.03 14.57
CA LYS A 8 -42.91 44.15 14.15
C LYS A 8 -41.92 43.59 15.17
N MET A 9 -42.22 43.72 16.48
CA MET A 9 -41.36 43.21 17.54
C MET A 9 -41.49 41.69 17.69
N ARG A 10 -42.67 41.13 17.41
CA ARG A 10 -42.88 39.65 17.33
C ARG A 10 -42.18 39.04 16.13
N LEU A 11 -42.15 39.75 14.98
CA LEU A 11 -41.42 39.34 13.79
C LEU A 11 -39.92 39.39 14.02
N LEU A 12 -39.40 40.41 14.69
CA LEU A 12 -37.99 40.52 15.07
C LEU A 12 -37.56 39.39 16.06
N GLN A 13 -38.43 39.11 17.03
CA GLN A 13 -38.19 38.00 17.98
C GLN A 13 -38.22 36.64 17.26
N ALA A 14 -39.15 36.42 16.33
CA ALA A 14 -39.21 35.19 15.53
C ALA A 14 -37.98 35.02 14.63
N VAL A 15 -37.52 36.10 13.98
CA VAL A 15 -36.30 36.10 13.16
C VAL A 15 -35.06 35.92 14.03
N PHE A 16 -35.00 36.49 15.24
CA PHE A 16 -33.90 36.27 16.18
C PHE A 16 -33.88 34.85 16.72
N ILE A 17 -35.03 34.25 17.01
CA ILE A 17 -35.14 32.84 17.41
C ILE A 17 -34.78 31.92 16.23
N LEU A 18 -35.15 32.24 14.99
CA LEU A 18 -34.77 31.51 13.78
C LEU A 18 -33.26 31.59 13.49
N LEU A 19 -32.64 32.74 13.75
CA LEU A 19 -31.19 32.94 13.64
C LEU A 19 -30.41 32.26 14.76
N CYS A 20 -30.98 32.12 15.97
CA CYS A 20 -30.39 31.40 17.08
C CYS A 20 -30.59 29.86 16.98
N SER A 21 -31.52 29.37 16.14
CA SER A 21 -31.77 27.96 15.91
C SER A 21 -30.89 27.34 14.81
N GLN A 22 -30.03 28.12 14.20
CA GLN A 22 -28.91 27.54 13.48
C GLN A 22 -28.00 26.90 14.54
N SER A 23 -28.21 25.62 14.80
CA SER A 23 -27.27 24.80 15.55
C SER A 23 -25.93 24.96 14.88
N VAL A 24 -25.09 25.83 15.42
CA VAL A 24 -23.65 25.77 15.13
C VAL A 24 -23.23 24.42 15.67
N PHE A 25 -23.18 23.43 14.81
CA PHE A 25 -22.47 22.19 15.12
C PHE A 25 -21.04 22.63 15.39
N ALA A 26 -20.71 22.84 16.65
CA ALA A 26 -19.36 23.11 17.06
C ALA A 26 -18.51 21.94 16.54
N GLN A 27 -17.65 22.21 15.59
CA GLN A 27 -16.75 21.23 15.01
C GLN A 27 -15.99 20.58 16.16
N LYS A 28 -16.16 19.26 16.36
CA LYS A 28 -15.54 18.55 17.46
C LYS A 28 -14.04 18.53 17.24
N VAL A 29 -13.28 19.02 18.22
CA VAL A 29 -11.82 18.91 18.23
C VAL A 29 -11.44 17.57 18.87
N VAL A 30 -10.79 16.72 18.10
CA VAL A 30 -10.24 15.42 18.59
C VAL A 30 -8.74 15.60 18.73
N ARG A 31 -8.25 15.47 19.97
CA ARG A 31 -6.87 15.75 20.32
C ARG A 31 -6.11 14.45 20.65
N TYR A 32 -4.89 14.35 20.10
CA TYR A 32 -3.92 13.31 20.41
C TYR A 32 -2.61 13.94 20.88
N GLU A 33 -1.97 13.30 21.87
CA GLU A 33 -0.61 13.62 22.34
C GLU A 33 0.30 12.46 21.94
N LEU A 34 1.32 12.74 21.15
CA LEU A 34 2.26 11.74 20.61
C LEU A 34 3.66 12.02 21.11
N TYR A 35 4.18 11.12 21.92
CA TYR A 35 5.53 11.18 22.48
C TYR A 35 6.46 10.27 21.70
N VAL A 36 7.32 10.84 20.88
CA VAL A 36 8.27 10.13 20.01
C VAL A 36 9.56 9.87 20.76
N LYS A 37 9.94 8.60 20.94
CA LYS A 37 11.08 8.21 21.76
C LYS A 37 11.80 7.00 21.20
N ASP A 38 13.14 6.98 21.39
CA ASP A 38 13.95 5.78 21.14
C ASP A 38 13.54 4.63 22.05
N THR A 39 13.54 3.43 21.49
CA THR A 39 13.31 2.18 22.19
C THR A 39 14.19 1.07 21.64
N LEU A 40 14.22 -0.06 22.33
CA LEU A 40 14.84 -1.30 21.85
C LEU A 40 13.76 -2.34 21.59
N VAL A 41 13.87 -3.04 20.47
CA VAL A 41 12.97 -4.13 20.09
C VAL A 41 13.76 -5.37 19.67
N ASN A 42 13.15 -6.54 19.82
CA ASN A 42 13.71 -7.80 19.36
C ASN A 42 12.66 -8.60 18.56
N TYR A 43 12.46 -8.21 17.30
CA TYR A 43 11.53 -8.92 16.40
C TYR A 43 12.16 -10.14 15.72
N ALA A 44 13.51 -10.14 15.58
CA ALA A 44 14.22 -11.14 14.78
C ALA A 44 15.48 -11.69 15.48
N GLY A 45 15.39 -11.94 16.80
CA GLY A 45 16.44 -12.57 17.59
C GLY A 45 17.62 -11.66 17.96
N LYS A 46 17.55 -10.37 17.60
CA LYS A 46 18.56 -9.35 18.01
C LYS A 46 17.87 -8.12 18.51
N GLU A 47 18.37 -7.59 19.62
CA GLU A 47 17.95 -6.29 20.13
C GLU A 47 18.47 -5.17 19.25
N LYS A 48 17.58 -4.28 18.81
CA LYS A 48 17.86 -3.20 17.89
C LYS A 48 17.16 -1.91 18.31
N ARG A 49 17.79 -0.78 18.00
CA ARG A 49 17.16 0.53 18.11
C ARG A 49 15.93 0.59 17.22
N ALA A 50 14.85 1.09 17.77
CA ALA A 50 13.63 1.46 17.08
C ALA A 50 13.11 2.78 17.65
N ILE A 51 12.11 3.36 17.00
CA ILE A 51 11.42 4.55 17.50
C ILE A 51 9.97 4.16 17.80
N ALA A 52 9.58 4.34 19.06
CA ALA A 52 8.21 4.13 19.51
C ALA A 52 7.48 5.46 19.70
N VAL A 53 6.20 5.47 19.47
CA VAL A 53 5.32 6.59 19.83
C VAL A 53 4.33 6.12 20.89
N ASN A 54 4.27 6.84 22.01
CA ASN A 54 3.54 6.45 23.21
C ASN A 54 3.90 5.04 23.69
N GLY A 55 5.17 4.63 23.50
CA GLY A 55 5.72 3.35 23.93
C GLY A 55 5.34 2.15 23.05
N GLN A 56 4.78 2.35 21.86
CA GLN A 56 4.36 1.26 20.98
C GLN A 56 4.86 1.42 19.54
N ILE A 57 4.98 0.29 18.86
CA ILE A 57 5.22 0.12 17.43
C ILE A 57 4.23 -0.97 16.94
N PRO A 58 3.41 -0.69 15.92
CA PRO A 58 3.21 0.58 15.21
C PRO A 58 2.79 1.73 16.11
N MET A 59 2.90 2.97 15.61
CA MET A 59 2.38 4.16 16.31
C MET A 59 0.88 4.01 16.61
N PRO A 60 0.32 4.74 17.61
CA PRO A 60 -1.11 4.69 17.93
C PRO A 60 -2.00 4.85 16.70
N THR A 61 -3.06 4.07 16.61
CA THR A 61 -4.11 4.33 15.62
C THR A 61 -4.82 5.64 15.94
N LEU A 62 -4.80 6.59 15.02
CA LEU A 62 -5.55 7.83 15.12
C LEU A 62 -6.90 7.65 14.45
N THR A 63 -7.98 7.97 15.18
CA THR A 63 -9.36 7.81 14.68
C THR A 63 -10.11 9.11 14.79
N PHE A 64 -10.68 9.53 13.66
CA PHE A 64 -11.51 10.73 13.55
C PHE A 64 -12.82 10.39 12.85
N THR A 65 -13.76 11.33 12.91
CA THR A 65 -14.99 11.29 12.10
C THR A 65 -14.97 12.49 11.15
N GLU A 66 -15.42 12.30 9.93
CA GLU A 66 -15.57 13.39 8.97
C GLU A 66 -16.34 14.56 9.59
N GLY A 67 -15.79 15.76 9.45
CA GLY A 67 -16.29 16.97 10.11
C GLY A 67 -15.57 17.32 11.42
N ASP A 68 -14.78 16.42 12.00
CA ASP A 68 -13.93 16.74 13.16
C ASP A 68 -12.79 17.72 12.78
N THR A 69 -12.20 18.34 13.78
CA THR A 69 -10.87 18.97 13.67
C THR A 69 -9.86 18.07 14.36
N ALA A 70 -8.86 17.64 13.61
CA ALA A 70 -7.69 16.96 14.18
C ALA A 70 -6.79 17.99 14.87
N GLU A 71 -6.40 17.70 16.10
CA GLU A 71 -5.35 18.42 16.83
C GLU A 71 -4.35 17.39 17.36
N ILE A 72 -3.17 17.33 16.75
CA ILE A 72 -2.18 16.29 17.03
C ILE A 72 -0.90 16.99 17.52
N VAL A 73 -0.59 16.80 18.80
CA VAL A 73 0.58 17.38 19.44
C VAL A 73 1.70 16.35 19.46
N VAL A 74 2.80 16.67 18.82
CA VAL A 74 3.98 15.79 18.71
C VAL A 74 5.10 16.31 19.58
N HIS A 75 5.50 15.51 20.56
CA HIS A 75 6.63 15.78 21.46
C HIS A 75 7.85 14.97 20.98
N ASN A 76 8.80 15.62 20.37
CA ASN A 76 10.01 14.96 19.91
C ASN A 76 11.00 14.76 21.07
N GLN A 77 11.07 13.56 21.61
CA GLN A 77 12.01 13.17 22.65
C GLN A 77 13.27 12.46 22.11
N LEU A 78 13.45 12.47 20.78
CA LEU A 78 14.64 11.96 20.13
C LEU A 78 15.81 12.94 20.27
N LYS A 79 17.01 12.48 19.96
CA LYS A 79 18.22 13.33 19.84
C LYS A 79 18.39 13.92 18.43
N GLU A 80 17.47 13.64 17.54
CA GLU A 80 17.43 14.06 16.14
C GLU A 80 16.08 14.68 15.80
N SER A 81 16.02 15.42 14.71
CA SER A 81 14.74 15.98 14.25
C SER A 81 13.82 14.90 13.71
N THR A 82 12.52 15.18 13.74
CA THR A 82 11.47 14.30 13.20
C THR A 82 10.36 15.09 12.51
N SER A 83 9.43 14.41 11.90
CA SER A 83 8.18 14.96 11.35
C SER A 83 7.14 13.84 11.26
N LEU A 84 5.88 14.20 11.10
CA LEU A 84 4.82 13.24 10.75
C LEU A 84 4.08 13.73 9.52
N HIS A 85 3.94 12.86 8.54
CA HIS A 85 3.16 13.04 7.33
C HIS A 85 1.88 12.21 7.39
N TRP A 86 0.79 12.76 6.88
CA TRP A 86 -0.56 12.18 6.89
C TRP A 86 -0.87 11.67 5.48
N HIS A 87 -0.45 10.45 5.20
CA HIS A 87 -0.44 9.89 3.86
C HIS A 87 -1.84 9.76 3.26
N GLY A 88 -2.08 10.42 2.12
CA GLY A 88 -3.36 10.40 1.41
C GLY A 88 -4.44 11.29 2.02
N VAL A 89 -4.12 12.16 2.99
CA VAL A 89 -5.09 13.06 3.65
C VAL A 89 -5.12 14.42 2.97
N PHE A 90 -6.32 14.90 2.63
CA PHE A 90 -6.53 16.26 2.12
C PHE A 90 -6.52 17.28 3.27
N LEU A 91 -5.49 18.09 3.30
CA LEU A 91 -5.25 19.04 4.39
C LEU A 91 -4.54 20.31 3.89
N PRO A 92 -4.48 21.38 4.69
CA PRO A 92 -3.69 22.55 4.33
C PRO A 92 -2.21 22.22 4.19
N ASN A 93 -1.57 22.66 3.12
CA ASN A 93 -0.17 22.33 2.79
C ASN A 93 0.81 22.47 3.96
N LYS A 94 0.69 23.49 4.81
CA LYS A 94 1.54 23.72 5.98
C LYS A 94 1.43 22.62 7.07
N GLU A 95 0.40 21.78 7.01
CA GLU A 95 0.14 20.70 7.96
C GLU A 95 0.54 19.32 7.39
N ASP A 96 1.07 19.27 6.16
CA ASP A 96 1.37 18.03 5.44
C ASP A 96 2.57 17.24 6.01
N GLY A 97 3.41 17.89 6.81
CA GLY A 97 4.44 17.20 7.59
C GLY A 97 5.73 16.87 6.84
N VAL A 98 5.94 17.40 5.62
CA VAL A 98 7.13 17.12 4.82
C VAL A 98 8.25 18.14 5.14
N PRO A 99 9.37 17.71 5.76
CA PRO A 99 10.45 18.61 6.13
C PRO A 99 11.00 19.39 4.95
N TRP A 100 11.20 20.69 5.13
CA TRP A 100 11.77 21.61 4.14
C TRP A 100 10.94 21.86 2.89
N LEU A 101 9.84 21.11 2.73
CA LEU A 101 8.87 21.34 1.64
C LEU A 101 7.64 22.09 2.14
N THR A 102 6.96 21.56 3.15
CA THR A 102 5.71 22.11 3.70
C THR A 102 5.90 22.73 5.07
N GLN A 103 6.89 22.27 5.84
CA GLN A 103 7.22 22.79 7.18
C GLN A 103 8.71 22.61 7.52
N LYS A 104 9.14 23.20 8.62
CA LYS A 104 10.42 22.88 9.25
C LYS A 104 10.30 21.54 10.00
N PRO A 105 11.37 20.74 10.11
CA PRO A 105 11.36 19.55 10.95
C PRO A 105 11.11 19.94 12.42
N ILE A 106 10.61 18.99 13.20
CA ILE A 106 10.45 19.12 14.65
C ILE A 106 11.79 18.79 15.29
N GLU A 107 12.49 19.79 15.77
CA GLU A 107 13.84 19.64 16.36
C GLU A 107 13.83 18.76 17.62
N ALA A 108 15.00 18.22 17.98
CA ALA A 108 15.19 17.45 19.19
C ALA A 108 14.71 18.20 20.44
N GLY A 109 13.85 17.59 21.25
CA GLY A 109 13.24 18.18 22.44
C GLY A 109 12.12 19.20 22.17
N ALA A 110 11.79 19.48 20.90
CA ALA A 110 10.72 20.42 20.54
C ALA A 110 9.34 19.73 20.49
N THR A 111 8.31 20.57 20.56
CA THR A 111 6.91 20.18 20.39
C THR A 111 6.32 20.91 19.20
N TYR A 112 5.53 20.22 18.40
CA TYR A 112 4.77 20.80 17.28
C TYR A 112 3.31 20.34 17.33
N THR A 113 2.40 21.22 16.97
CA THR A 113 0.97 20.92 16.92
C THR A 113 0.47 21.01 15.47
N TYR A 114 0.04 19.89 14.94
CA TYR A 114 -0.71 19.83 13.68
C TYR A 114 -2.17 20.08 13.97
N ARG A 115 -2.81 20.96 13.18
CA ARG A 115 -4.23 21.26 13.33
C ARG A 115 -4.90 21.45 11.98
N PHE A 116 -5.80 20.55 11.62
CA PHE A 116 -6.49 20.57 10.33
C PHE A 116 -7.90 19.97 10.41
N PRO A 117 -8.82 20.38 9.50
CA PRO A 117 -10.15 19.79 9.42
C PRO A 117 -10.09 18.41 8.76
N ILE A 118 -10.92 17.50 9.23
CA ILE A 118 -11.15 16.19 8.62
C ILE A 118 -12.29 16.36 7.60
N ILE A 119 -11.93 16.44 6.31
CA ILE A 119 -12.87 16.73 5.21
C ILE A 119 -13.15 15.54 4.32
N GLN A 120 -12.63 14.39 4.67
CA GLN A 120 -12.77 13.12 3.96
C GLN A 120 -12.94 11.98 4.96
N HIS A 121 -13.35 10.83 4.47
CA HIS A 121 -13.35 9.57 5.21
C HIS A 121 -12.41 8.56 4.56
N GLY A 122 -12.22 7.42 5.19
CA GLY A 122 -11.47 6.29 4.66
C GLY A 122 -10.37 5.79 5.57
N THR A 123 -9.65 4.81 5.07
CA THR A 123 -8.47 4.24 5.70
C THR A 123 -7.23 4.85 5.09
N HIS A 124 -6.42 5.43 5.95
CA HIS A 124 -5.16 6.05 5.63
C HIS A 124 -4.12 5.60 6.65
N TRP A 125 -2.92 6.12 6.55
CA TRP A 125 -1.86 5.87 7.50
C TRP A 125 -1.01 7.13 7.69
N TYR A 126 -0.13 7.13 8.67
CA TYR A 126 0.78 8.24 8.90
C TYR A 126 2.15 7.71 9.30
N HIS A 127 3.19 8.45 8.95
CA HIS A 127 4.55 8.01 9.15
C HIS A 127 5.52 9.18 9.29
N SER A 128 6.75 8.89 9.72
CA SER A 128 7.81 9.89 9.68
C SER A 128 8.24 10.17 8.24
N HIS A 129 8.45 11.43 7.93
CA HIS A 129 9.06 11.87 6.66
C HIS A 129 10.50 12.40 6.89
N SER A 130 11.14 11.99 8.00
CA SER A 130 12.50 12.40 8.37
C SER A 130 13.46 11.22 8.29
N GLY A 131 14.44 11.31 7.37
CA GLY A 131 15.45 10.27 7.19
C GLY A 131 14.83 8.89 6.92
N LEU A 132 15.31 7.88 7.68
CA LEU A 132 14.83 6.50 7.61
C LEU A 132 14.08 6.07 8.89
N GLN A 133 13.41 7.02 9.56
CA GLN A 133 12.71 6.77 10.83
C GLN A 133 11.46 5.90 10.66
N GLU A 134 10.80 5.97 9.49
CA GLU A 134 9.68 5.10 9.15
C GLU A 134 10.08 3.63 9.26
N GLN A 135 11.23 3.23 8.67
CA GLN A 135 11.69 1.84 8.62
C GLN A 135 12.04 1.26 10.00
N ILE A 136 12.15 2.09 11.02
CA ILE A 136 12.47 1.66 12.38
C ILE A 136 11.35 1.90 13.39
N GLY A 137 10.10 2.07 12.91
CA GLY A 137 8.91 2.02 13.76
C GLY A 137 7.95 3.19 13.66
N MET A 138 8.30 4.27 12.94
CA MET A 138 7.44 5.47 12.87
C MET A 138 6.41 5.37 11.74
N TYR A 139 5.48 4.43 11.86
CA TYR A 139 4.31 4.24 10.99
C TYR A 139 3.10 3.84 11.84
N GLY A 140 1.90 4.25 11.44
CA GLY A 140 0.66 3.97 12.17
C GLY A 140 -0.59 4.19 11.33
N SER A 141 -1.71 3.58 11.71
CA SER A 141 -2.98 3.70 11.02
C SER A 141 -3.67 5.04 11.32
N PHE A 142 -4.26 5.65 10.27
CA PHE A 142 -5.06 6.86 10.36
C PHE A 142 -6.44 6.58 9.78
N VAL A 143 -7.45 6.51 10.63
CA VAL A 143 -8.80 6.09 10.26
C VAL A 143 -9.76 7.27 10.36
N MET A 144 -10.41 7.60 9.27
CA MET A 144 -11.46 8.61 9.24
C MET A 144 -12.80 7.92 8.95
N LYS A 145 -13.70 7.98 9.93
CA LYS A 145 -15.04 7.38 9.82
C LYS A 145 -15.99 8.32 9.11
N LYS A 146 -16.92 7.78 8.34
CA LYS A 146 -18.08 8.53 7.86
C LYS A 146 -18.97 8.92 9.04
N ARG A 147 -19.69 9.99 8.89
CA ARG A 147 -20.79 10.34 9.80
C ARG A 147 -21.99 9.43 9.53
N ASP A 148 -22.76 9.14 10.56
CA ASP A 148 -23.95 8.29 10.44
C ASP A 148 -25.06 8.94 9.57
N ASP A 149 -25.06 10.27 9.45
CA ASP A 149 -25.99 11.06 8.62
C ASP A 149 -25.45 11.36 7.20
N ASP A 150 -24.30 10.83 6.84
CA ASP A 150 -23.74 10.99 5.50
C ASP A 150 -24.59 10.24 4.47
N LYS A 151 -24.92 10.95 3.36
CA LYS A 151 -25.72 10.38 2.26
C LYS A 151 -25.04 9.22 1.55
N THR A 152 -23.72 9.11 1.70
CA THR A 152 -22.90 8.03 1.13
C THR A 152 -22.67 6.89 2.10
N PHE A 153 -23.32 6.92 3.29
CA PHE A 153 -23.19 5.86 4.29
C PHE A 153 -23.80 4.54 3.77
N ARG A 154 -22.98 3.50 3.71
CA ARG A 154 -23.35 2.18 3.19
C ARG A 154 -23.70 1.25 4.34
N LYS A 155 -24.99 1.10 4.61
CA LYS A 155 -25.48 0.17 5.64
C LYS A 155 -25.04 -1.27 5.34
N GLY A 156 -24.54 -1.97 6.35
CA GLY A 156 -23.98 -3.32 6.22
C GLY A 156 -22.51 -3.35 5.76
N ILE A 157 -21.88 -2.17 5.59
CA ILE A 157 -20.46 -2.02 5.30
C ILE A 157 -19.82 -1.02 6.27
N ASP A 158 -20.34 0.21 6.32
CA ASP A 158 -19.73 1.29 7.10
C ASP A 158 -20.06 1.18 8.60
N ASP A 159 -21.12 0.45 8.95
CA ASP A 159 -21.54 0.09 10.32
C ASP A 159 -20.96 -1.24 10.85
N LEU A 160 -20.18 -1.95 10.03
CA LEU A 160 -19.51 -3.18 10.48
C LEU A 160 -18.45 -2.90 11.56
N PRO A 161 -18.26 -3.83 12.51
CA PRO A 161 -17.10 -3.78 13.39
C PRO A 161 -15.81 -3.67 12.61
N THR A 162 -14.96 -2.68 12.94
CA THR A 162 -13.75 -2.39 12.18
C THR A 162 -12.48 -2.64 12.97
N VAL A 163 -11.46 -3.19 12.31
CA VAL A 163 -10.15 -3.44 12.89
C VAL A 163 -9.08 -2.84 11.98
N PRO A 164 -8.32 -1.83 12.45
CA PRO A 164 -7.16 -1.32 11.73
C PRO A 164 -6.05 -2.37 11.70
N ILE A 165 -5.48 -2.57 10.51
CA ILE A 165 -4.36 -3.46 10.27
C ILE A 165 -3.28 -2.67 9.54
N ILE A 166 -2.07 -2.66 10.09
CA ILE A 166 -0.91 -2.14 9.40
C ILE A 166 0.12 -3.25 9.20
N LEU A 167 0.49 -3.45 7.94
CA LEU A 167 1.52 -4.39 7.53
C LEU A 167 2.87 -3.67 7.56
N SER A 168 3.90 -4.37 7.95
CA SER A 168 5.26 -3.84 7.95
C SER A 168 6.28 -4.97 7.90
N GLU A 169 7.52 -4.61 7.62
CA GLU A 169 8.67 -5.49 7.68
C GLU A 169 9.74 -5.00 8.65
N TRP A 170 10.56 -5.92 9.10
CA TRP A 170 11.68 -5.66 9.99
C TRP A 170 12.96 -6.33 9.52
N THR A 171 14.07 -5.61 9.60
CA THR A 171 15.41 -6.16 9.44
C THR A 171 16.32 -5.80 10.59
N ASN A 172 17.22 -6.73 10.93
CA ASN A 172 18.29 -6.46 11.92
C ASN A 172 19.44 -5.62 11.34
N LEU A 173 19.41 -5.29 10.05
CA LEU A 173 20.36 -4.38 9.44
C LEU A 173 19.97 -2.93 9.75
N ASN A 174 20.98 -2.06 9.80
CA ASN A 174 20.73 -0.63 9.88
C ASN A 174 20.15 -0.13 8.53
N PRO A 175 19.09 0.69 8.51
CA PRO A 175 18.49 1.23 7.28
C PRO A 175 19.50 1.91 6.35
N ASP A 176 20.49 2.65 6.89
CA ASP A 176 21.56 3.26 6.07
C ASP A 176 22.43 2.22 5.37
N ASN A 177 22.62 1.05 5.98
CA ASN A 177 23.34 -0.04 5.34
C ASN A 177 22.52 -0.65 4.18
N ILE A 178 21.21 -0.80 4.36
CA ILE A 178 20.31 -1.23 3.29
C ILE A 178 20.38 -0.24 2.12
N ASN A 179 20.21 1.06 2.41
CA ASN A 179 20.27 2.10 1.40
C ASN A 179 21.61 2.06 0.63
N ARG A 180 22.73 1.94 1.33
CA ARG A 180 24.04 1.79 0.70
C ARG A 180 24.16 0.52 -0.13
N MET A 181 23.58 -0.60 0.32
CA MET A 181 23.58 -1.86 -0.42
C MET A 181 22.79 -1.76 -1.71
N LEU A 182 21.65 -1.07 -1.72
CA LEU A 182 20.85 -0.82 -2.92
C LEU A 182 21.62 -0.03 -3.97
N HIS A 183 22.48 0.93 -3.57
CA HIS A 183 23.33 1.69 -4.49
C HIS A 183 24.56 0.93 -4.99
N ASN A 184 24.81 -0.29 -4.51
CA ASN A 184 25.92 -1.13 -4.94
C ASN A 184 25.36 -2.43 -5.50
N ALA A 185 25.43 -2.61 -6.81
CA ALA A 185 24.96 -3.81 -7.49
C ALA A 185 25.49 -5.09 -6.81
N ASN A 186 24.60 -5.85 -6.17
CA ASN A 186 24.93 -7.08 -5.49
C ASN A 186 23.72 -8.01 -5.38
N ASP A 187 23.96 -9.30 -5.24
CA ASP A 187 22.94 -10.33 -5.11
C ASP A 187 22.71 -10.78 -3.65
N TRP A 188 23.17 -10.02 -2.66
CA TRP A 188 23.11 -10.45 -1.27
C TRP A 188 21.67 -10.75 -0.81
N ALA A 189 20.74 -9.84 -1.11
CA ALA A 189 19.33 -10.01 -0.75
C ALA A 189 18.72 -11.23 -1.50
N ALA A 190 18.99 -11.36 -2.79
CA ALA A 190 18.51 -12.49 -3.60
C ALA A 190 19.06 -13.84 -3.11
N ILE A 191 20.33 -13.89 -2.68
CA ILE A 191 20.93 -15.09 -2.05
C ILE A 191 20.19 -15.43 -0.75
N LYS A 192 19.94 -14.46 0.10
CA LYS A 192 19.23 -14.64 1.37
C LYS A 192 17.80 -15.15 1.19
N LYS A 193 17.14 -14.73 0.14
CA LYS A 193 15.78 -15.16 -0.23
C LYS A 193 15.74 -16.46 -1.04
N ASN A 194 16.89 -17.07 -1.34
CA ASN A 194 17.01 -18.19 -2.27
C ASN A 194 16.41 -17.89 -3.67
N ALA A 195 16.48 -16.64 -4.10
CA ALA A 195 16.05 -16.22 -5.44
C ALA A 195 17.13 -16.40 -6.49
N THR A 196 18.41 -16.56 -6.09
CA THR A 196 19.51 -16.96 -6.98
C THR A 196 19.37 -18.42 -7.38
N GLN A 197 19.48 -18.68 -8.68
CA GLN A 197 19.41 -20.05 -9.21
C GLN A 197 20.80 -20.69 -9.19
N SER A 198 20.91 -21.86 -8.55
CA SER A 198 22.14 -22.61 -8.54
C SER A 198 22.42 -23.30 -9.89
N TYR A 199 23.67 -23.65 -10.18
CA TYR A 199 24.01 -24.45 -11.37
C TYR A 199 23.33 -25.81 -11.35
N ALA A 200 23.23 -26.44 -10.19
CA ALA A 200 22.54 -27.73 -10.03
C ALA A 200 21.06 -27.63 -10.37
N GLU A 201 20.39 -26.56 -9.95
CA GLU A 201 19.00 -26.23 -10.29
C GLU A 201 18.85 -25.96 -11.78
N ALA A 202 19.76 -25.15 -12.36
CA ALA A 202 19.77 -24.86 -13.79
C ALA A 202 19.94 -26.11 -14.67
N ILE A 203 20.78 -27.07 -14.25
CA ILE A 203 20.96 -28.36 -14.94
C ILE A 203 19.66 -29.16 -14.83
N ARG A 204 19.11 -29.30 -13.62
CA ARG A 204 17.88 -30.08 -13.38
C ARG A 204 16.69 -29.56 -14.21
N GLU A 205 16.58 -28.27 -14.34
CA GLU A 205 15.50 -27.61 -15.08
C GLU A 205 15.83 -27.36 -16.57
N GLY A 206 16.99 -27.80 -17.04
CA GLY A 206 17.43 -27.65 -18.43
C GLY A 206 17.77 -26.23 -18.83
N ASN A 207 18.05 -25.35 -17.87
CA ASN A 207 18.32 -23.92 -18.05
C ASN A 207 19.81 -23.53 -17.89
N PHE A 208 20.71 -24.50 -18.01
CA PHE A 208 22.16 -24.29 -17.83
C PHE A 208 22.71 -23.19 -18.73
N LYS A 209 22.33 -23.23 -20.02
CA LYS A 209 22.78 -22.21 -20.99
C LYS A 209 22.32 -20.80 -20.59
N THR A 210 21.07 -20.67 -20.14
CA THR A 210 20.52 -19.39 -19.66
C THR A 210 21.31 -18.88 -18.46
N LYS A 211 21.55 -19.75 -17.47
CA LYS A 211 22.34 -19.42 -16.28
C LYS A 211 23.74 -18.93 -16.65
N LEU A 212 24.46 -19.69 -17.47
CA LEU A 212 25.82 -19.34 -17.89
C LEU A 212 25.87 -18.02 -18.67
N THR A 213 24.90 -17.79 -19.59
CA THR A 213 24.81 -16.55 -20.36
C THR A 213 24.59 -15.33 -19.46
N ASN A 214 23.69 -15.46 -18.46
CA ASN A 214 23.39 -14.36 -17.55
C ASN A 214 24.57 -14.01 -16.64
N GLU A 215 25.27 -15.01 -16.13
CA GLU A 215 26.49 -14.75 -15.36
C GLU A 215 27.60 -14.12 -16.20
N TRP A 216 27.78 -14.59 -17.43
CA TRP A 216 28.73 -13.97 -18.36
C TRP A 216 28.40 -12.49 -18.61
N LYS A 217 27.13 -12.17 -18.77
CA LYS A 217 26.65 -10.79 -18.93
C LYS A 217 26.66 -10.00 -17.62
N ARG A 218 27.02 -10.61 -16.49
CA ARG A 218 26.96 -10.03 -15.14
C ARG A 218 25.58 -9.47 -14.81
N MET A 219 24.54 -10.17 -15.21
CA MET A 219 23.17 -9.81 -14.87
C MET A 219 22.93 -10.18 -13.41
N LEU A 220 22.29 -9.26 -12.67
CA LEU A 220 21.81 -9.54 -11.32
C LEU A 220 20.79 -10.68 -11.33
N ALA A 221 20.64 -11.35 -10.19
CA ALA A 221 19.61 -12.36 -10.04
C ALA A 221 18.21 -11.73 -10.29
N MET A 222 17.38 -12.47 -11.00
CA MET A 222 15.99 -12.08 -11.17
C MET A 222 15.26 -12.20 -9.83
N ASP A 223 14.77 -11.10 -9.31
CA ASP A 223 14.02 -11.02 -8.07
C ASP A 223 12.86 -10.05 -8.20
N VAL A 224 11.82 -10.20 -7.40
CA VAL A 224 10.65 -9.32 -7.37
C VAL A 224 10.74 -8.26 -6.28
N SER A 225 11.74 -8.33 -5.41
CA SER A 225 12.01 -7.35 -4.36
C SER A 225 13.51 -7.22 -4.12
N ASP A 226 13.97 -6.02 -3.81
CA ASP A 226 15.40 -5.69 -3.71
C ASP A 226 15.97 -5.87 -2.30
N VAL A 227 15.10 -6.00 -1.29
CA VAL A 227 15.50 -6.08 0.11
C VAL A 227 15.11 -7.41 0.73
N TYR A 228 15.97 -7.95 1.59
CA TYR A 228 15.67 -9.08 2.47
C TYR A 228 15.28 -8.57 3.86
N TYR A 229 14.11 -8.97 4.33
CA TYR A 229 13.63 -8.69 5.68
C TYR A 229 13.68 -9.94 6.55
N ASP A 230 14.04 -9.76 7.82
CA ASP A 230 14.14 -10.88 8.78
C ASP A 230 12.76 -11.28 9.33
N LYS A 231 11.79 -10.35 9.35
CA LYS A 231 10.41 -10.57 9.82
C LYS A 231 9.40 -9.70 9.10
N ILE A 232 8.23 -10.27 8.89
CA ILE A 232 7.01 -9.56 8.48
C ILE A 232 6.08 -9.49 9.69
N LEU A 233 5.42 -8.35 9.83
CA LEU A 233 4.60 -8.03 10.99
C LEU A 233 3.22 -7.51 10.56
N ILE A 234 2.20 -7.90 11.32
CA ILE A 234 0.86 -7.35 11.30
C ILE A 234 0.62 -6.68 12.65
N ASN A 235 0.39 -5.38 12.68
CA ASN A 235 0.25 -4.61 13.92
C ASN A 235 1.40 -4.85 14.90
N GLY A 236 2.63 -4.91 14.39
CA GLY A 236 3.85 -5.11 15.19
C GLY A 236 4.09 -6.56 15.66
N ASN A 237 3.29 -7.52 15.22
CA ASN A 237 3.41 -8.92 15.59
C ASN A 237 3.48 -9.84 14.37
N HIS A 238 4.21 -10.94 14.49
CA HIS A 238 4.28 -11.96 13.46
C HIS A 238 3.01 -12.82 13.40
N THR A 239 2.37 -13.03 14.55
CA THR A 239 1.12 -13.76 14.69
C THR A 239 0.23 -13.08 15.74
N THR A 240 -1.04 -12.87 15.42
CA THR A 240 -2.01 -12.24 16.30
C THR A 240 -3.36 -12.95 16.19
N ASP A 241 -4.10 -13.00 17.29
CA ASP A 241 -5.46 -13.56 17.37
C ASP A 241 -6.48 -12.43 17.61
N LEU A 242 -7.49 -12.33 16.75
CA LEU A 242 -8.65 -11.47 16.90
C LEU A 242 -9.86 -12.31 17.32
N LYS A 243 -10.12 -12.38 18.60
CA LYS A 243 -11.24 -13.16 19.17
C LYS A 243 -12.46 -12.31 19.46
N THR A 244 -12.26 -11.01 19.67
CA THR A 244 -13.32 -10.08 20.05
C THR A 244 -13.15 -8.76 19.31
N VAL A 245 -14.26 -8.14 18.94
CA VAL A 245 -14.30 -6.77 18.41
C VAL A 245 -15.40 -6.02 19.18
N ASP A 246 -15.10 -4.79 19.60
CA ASP A 246 -16.01 -3.97 20.42
C ASP A 246 -16.58 -4.72 21.63
N GLY A 247 -15.75 -5.56 22.28
CA GLY A 247 -16.13 -6.35 23.45
C GLY A 247 -17.02 -7.56 23.18
N LYS A 248 -17.36 -7.85 21.91
CA LYS A 248 -18.16 -9.01 21.51
C LYS A 248 -17.25 -10.11 20.95
N THR A 249 -17.44 -11.34 21.45
CA THR A 249 -16.76 -12.51 20.88
C THR A 249 -17.28 -12.81 19.49
N LEU A 250 -16.36 -13.01 18.57
CA LEU A 250 -16.65 -13.34 17.18
C LEU A 250 -17.18 -14.78 17.06
N LYS A 251 -18.20 -14.98 16.23
CA LYS A 251 -18.89 -16.24 15.98
C LYS A 251 -19.24 -16.41 14.51
N ALA A 252 -19.73 -17.60 14.14
CA ALA A 252 -20.19 -17.89 12.78
C ALA A 252 -21.20 -16.86 12.26
N GLY A 253 -21.03 -16.45 11.01
CA GLY A 253 -21.85 -15.43 10.34
C GLY A 253 -21.43 -13.98 10.61
N ASP A 254 -20.59 -13.72 11.62
CA ASP A 254 -20.10 -12.37 11.88
C ASP A 254 -19.20 -11.89 10.73
N LYS A 255 -19.36 -10.61 10.39
CA LYS A 255 -18.53 -9.91 9.41
C LYS A 255 -17.67 -8.88 10.11
N VAL A 256 -16.42 -8.82 9.72
CA VAL A 256 -15.44 -7.85 10.23
C VAL A 256 -14.83 -7.09 9.06
N ARG A 257 -14.80 -5.76 9.16
CA ARG A 257 -14.10 -4.89 8.20
C ARG A 257 -12.68 -4.69 8.68
N LEU A 258 -11.73 -5.27 7.98
CA LEU A 258 -10.30 -5.06 8.18
C LEU A 258 -9.87 -3.85 7.37
N ARG A 259 -9.32 -2.84 8.05
CA ARG A 259 -8.79 -1.61 7.44
C ARG A 259 -7.29 -1.77 7.28
N VAL A 260 -6.86 -2.27 6.13
CA VAL A 260 -5.49 -2.69 5.89
C VAL A 260 -4.70 -1.57 5.25
N SER A 261 -3.59 -1.19 5.86
CA SER A 261 -2.59 -0.27 5.31
C SER A 261 -1.26 -0.99 5.15
N ASN A 262 -0.55 -0.79 4.04
CA ASN A 262 0.81 -1.25 3.89
C ASN A 262 1.78 -0.12 4.30
N GLY A 263 2.24 -0.17 5.55
CA GLY A 263 3.25 0.74 6.11
C GLY A 263 4.67 0.18 5.98
N GLY A 264 4.90 -0.75 5.07
CA GLY A 264 6.22 -1.30 4.78
C GLY A 264 7.05 -0.37 3.90
N ALA A 265 8.38 -0.44 4.04
CA ALA A 265 9.31 0.40 3.29
C ALA A 265 9.46 -0.01 1.81
N SER A 266 9.30 -1.31 1.49
CA SER A 266 9.49 -1.79 0.12
C SER A 266 8.71 -3.06 -0.24
N SER A 267 8.11 -3.75 0.72
CA SER A 267 7.44 -5.02 0.47
C SER A 267 6.02 -4.82 -0.06
N TYR A 268 5.69 -5.54 -1.13
CA TYR A 268 4.32 -5.80 -1.53
C TYR A 268 3.84 -7.07 -0.82
N PHE A 269 2.53 -7.14 -0.47
CA PHE A 269 1.97 -8.29 0.23
C PHE A 269 0.78 -8.88 -0.51
N TRP A 270 0.82 -10.19 -0.72
CA TRP A 270 -0.35 -10.98 -1.06
C TRP A 270 -1.22 -11.17 0.17
N LEU A 271 -2.48 -10.77 0.09
CA LEU A 271 -3.49 -10.93 1.15
C LEU A 271 -4.46 -12.05 0.76
N ARG A 272 -4.66 -12.99 1.67
CA ARG A 272 -5.56 -14.12 1.51
C ARG A 272 -6.25 -14.45 2.84
N TYR A 273 -7.40 -15.11 2.77
CA TYR A 273 -8.19 -15.46 3.93
C TYR A 273 -8.62 -16.93 3.90
N ALA A 274 -8.36 -17.70 4.98
CA ALA A 274 -8.69 -19.12 5.08
C ALA A 274 -10.20 -19.40 5.19
N GLY A 275 -10.99 -18.40 5.61
CA GLY A 275 -12.44 -18.51 5.74
C GLY A 275 -13.21 -18.27 4.42
N GLY A 276 -12.53 -18.15 3.29
CA GLY A 276 -13.15 -17.97 1.98
C GLY A 276 -12.76 -16.69 1.28
N LYS A 277 -13.71 -16.10 0.54
CA LYS A 277 -13.43 -14.89 -0.24
C LYS A 277 -13.28 -13.65 0.63
N ILE A 278 -12.49 -12.73 0.13
CA ILE A 278 -12.33 -11.37 0.64
C ILE A 278 -13.25 -10.46 -0.16
N THR A 279 -14.06 -9.62 0.50
CA THR A 279 -14.86 -8.59 -0.18
C THR A 279 -14.15 -7.25 -0.02
N VAL A 280 -13.63 -6.70 -1.12
CA VAL A 280 -13.02 -5.36 -1.14
C VAL A 280 -14.13 -4.32 -1.22
N VAL A 281 -14.10 -3.33 -0.31
CA VAL A 281 -15.14 -2.30 -0.17
C VAL A 281 -14.59 -0.86 -0.24
N ALA A 282 -13.26 -0.69 -0.12
CA ALA A 282 -12.60 0.60 -0.33
C ALA A 282 -11.12 0.37 -0.72
N ASN A 283 -10.54 1.34 -1.44
CA ASN A 283 -9.12 1.40 -1.81
C ASN A 283 -8.64 2.85 -1.70
N ASP A 284 -7.47 3.06 -1.08
CA ASP A 284 -6.84 4.38 -0.84
C ASP A 284 -7.82 5.42 -0.31
N GLY A 285 -8.57 5.03 0.73
CA GLY A 285 -9.54 5.88 1.39
C GLY A 285 -10.86 6.09 0.63
N ASN A 286 -10.97 5.64 -0.62
CA ASN A 286 -12.15 5.81 -1.45
C ASN A 286 -13.03 4.57 -1.43
N ASP A 287 -14.34 4.77 -1.35
CA ASP A 287 -15.30 3.68 -1.49
C ASP A 287 -15.26 3.06 -2.88
N VAL A 288 -15.43 1.75 -2.93
CA VAL A 288 -15.64 1.02 -4.19
C VAL A 288 -16.89 0.13 -4.08
N GLU A 289 -17.51 -0.16 -5.22
CA GLU A 289 -18.53 -1.21 -5.29
C GLU A 289 -17.91 -2.51 -4.78
N PRO A 290 -18.64 -3.27 -3.93
CA PRO A 290 -18.07 -4.48 -3.32
C PRO A 290 -17.61 -5.51 -4.35
N VAL A 291 -16.35 -5.90 -4.28
CA VAL A 291 -15.74 -6.88 -5.18
C VAL A 291 -15.26 -8.09 -4.38
N GLU A 292 -15.80 -9.27 -4.67
CA GLU A 292 -15.33 -10.52 -4.06
C GLU A 292 -14.16 -11.10 -4.85
N VAL A 293 -13.08 -11.41 -4.14
CA VAL A 293 -11.86 -12.01 -4.69
C VAL A 293 -11.31 -13.09 -3.76
N ASP A 294 -10.47 -13.97 -4.31
CA ASP A 294 -9.77 -14.98 -3.51
C ASP A 294 -8.48 -14.42 -2.91
N ARG A 295 -7.90 -13.44 -3.58
CA ARG A 295 -6.68 -12.76 -3.14
C ARG A 295 -6.52 -11.39 -3.76
N LEU A 296 -5.70 -10.57 -3.13
CA LEU A 296 -5.22 -9.30 -3.67
C LEU A 296 -3.75 -9.09 -3.31
N ILE A 297 -3.07 -8.26 -4.08
CA ILE A 297 -1.75 -7.73 -3.71
C ILE A 297 -1.93 -6.28 -3.27
N ILE A 298 -1.29 -5.91 -2.16
CA ILE A 298 -1.26 -4.53 -1.66
C ILE A 298 0.16 -3.97 -1.83
N ALA A 299 0.27 -2.86 -2.55
CA ALA A 299 1.52 -2.16 -2.79
C ALA A 299 1.97 -1.36 -1.55
N VAL A 300 3.22 -0.91 -1.55
CA VAL A 300 3.73 0.04 -0.54
C VAL A 300 2.85 1.27 -0.51
N SER A 301 2.50 1.74 0.66
CA SER A 301 1.65 2.91 0.94
C SER A 301 0.16 2.78 0.56
N GLU A 302 -0.22 1.70 -0.10
CA GLU A 302 -1.61 1.42 -0.47
C GLU A 302 -2.47 1.05 0.74
N THR A 303 -3.77 1.33 0.67
CA THR A 303 -4.74 0.88 1.66
C THR A 303 -5.93 0.16 1.03
N TYR A 304 -6.44 -0.86 1.70
CA TYR A 304 -7.68 -1.55 1.34
C TYR A 304 -8.57 -1.74 2.56
N ASP A 305 -9.85 -1.46 2.40
CA ASP A 305 -10.85 -1.96 3.35
C ASP A 305 -11.45 -3.23 2.80
N ILE A 306 -11.36 -4.29 3.56
CA ILE A 306 -11.83 -5.61 3.18
C ILE A 306 -12.79 -6.14 4.24
N VAL A 307 -13.84 -6.82 3.80
CA VAL A 307 -14.78 -7.51 4.69
C VAL A 307 -14.49 -9.01 4.60
N VAL A 308 -14.31 -9.62 5.76
CA VAL A 308 -14.18 -11.07 5.93
C VAL A 308 -15.35 -11.59 6.76
N THR A 309 -15.81 -12.79 6.43
CA THR A 309 -16.90 -13.46 7.15
C THR A 309 -16.34 -14.68 7.89
N ILE A 310 -16.77 -14.92 9.10
CA ILE A 310 -16.42 -16.12 9.88
C ILE A 310 -17.38 -17.24 9.49
N PRO A 311 -16.92 -18.32 8.84
CA PRO A 311 -17.82 -19.37 8.38
C PRO A 311 -18.41 -20.20 9.51
N ASP A 312 -17.60 -20.66 10.46
CA ASP A 312 -17.99 -21.63 11.48
C ASP A 312 -17.59 -21.20 12.90
N ASP A 313 -18.39 -21.61 13.88
CA ASP A 313 -18.05 -21.47 15.29
C ASP A 313 -16.91 -22.40 15.69
N GLY A 314 -16.11 -21.98 16.67
CA GLY A 314 -15.01 -22.78 17.18
C GLY A 314 -13.80 -22.83 16.26
N VAL A 315 -13.74 -21.99 15.22
CA VAL A 315 -12.62 -21.89 14.28
C VAL A 315 -12.10 -20.44 14.21
N ALA A 316 -10.79 -20.30 14.19
CA ALA A 316 -10.10 -19.04 13.94
C ALA A 316 -9.42 -19.13 12.58
N TYR A 317 -9.87 -18.33 11.63
CA TYR A 317 -9.42 -18.37 10.24
C TYR A 317 -8.23 -17.43 10.00
N GLU A 318 -7.20 -17.95 9.36
CA GLU A 318 -6.01 -17.19 9.05
C GLU A 318 -6.29 -16.14 7.97
N PHE A 319 -6.04 -14.88 8.29
CA PHE A 319 -5.78 -13.82 7.33
C PHE A 319 -4.25 -13.72 7.18
N LEU A 320 -3.75 -14.08 6.01
CA LEU A 320 -2.32 -14.25 5.74
C LEU A 320 -1.82 -13.15 4.82
N ALA A 321 -0.83 -12.40 5.30
CA ALA A 321 -0.04 -11.48 4.49
C ALA A 321 1.29 -12.17 4.12
N THR A 322 1.52 -12.38 2.83
CA THR A 322 2.74 -13.02 2.29
C THR A 322 3.48 -12.04 1.40
N THR A 323 4.78 -11.85 1.60
CA THR A 323 5.60 -10.99 0.73
C THR A 323 5.49 -11.42 -0.75
N GLU A 324 5.66 -10.49 -1.68
CA GLU A 324 5.57 -10.80 -3.11
C GLU A 324 6.57 -11.88 -3.53
N ASP A 325 7.77 -11.86 -2.97
CA ASP A 325 8.81 -12.88 -3.19
C ASP A 325 8.51 -14.24 -2.52
N ARG A 326 7.44 -14.32 -1.72
CA ARG A 326 6.93 -15.53 -1.04
C ARG A 326 7.89 -16.16 -0.05
N THR A 327 8.86 -15.38 0.45
CA THR A 327 9.84 -15.86 1.42
C THR A 327 9.38 -15.71 2.86
N GLN A 328 8.50 -14.75 3.12
CA GLN A 328 8.04 -14.40 4.46
C GLN A 328 6.53 -14.20 4.48
N SER A 329 5.91 -14.42 5.63
CA SER A 329 4.50 -14.16 5.86
C SER A 329 4.24 -13.78 7.31
N ALA A 330 3.08 -13.18 7.58
CA ALA A 330 2.56 -12.95 8.92
C ALA A 330 1.08 -13.31 8.96
N SER A 331 0.61 -13.80 10.10
CA SER A 331 -0.73 -14.35 10.27
C SER A 331 -1.56 -13.55 11.26
N TYR A 332 -2.81 -13.28 10.90
CA TYR A 332 -3.80 -12.66 11.75
C TYR A 332 -5.04 -13.55 11.79
N PHE A 333 -5.30 -14.19 12.94
CA PHE A 333 -6.39 -15.15 13.07
C PHE A 333 -7.68 -14.46 13.47
N VAL A 334 -8.72 -14.56 12.64
CA VAL A 334 -10.03 -13.95 12.85
C VAL A 334 -11.03 -15.04 13.28
N GLY A 335 -11.59 -14.89 14.46
CA GLY A 335 -12.48 -15.88 15.07
C GLY A 335 -11.92 -16.47 16.37
N ASN A 336 -12.59 -17.48 16.90
CA ASN A 336 -12.23 -18.08 18.18
C ASN A 336 -12.29 -19.62 18.11
N GLY A 337 -11.17 -20.29 18.37
CA GLY A 337 -11.11 -21.76 18.39
C GLY A 337 -9.90 -22.34 17.69
N ILE A 338 -10.09 -23.44 16.97
CA ILE A 338 -9.03 -24.14 16.25
C ILE A 338 -8.56 -23.28 15.06
N LYS A 339 -7.24 -23.13 14.91
CA LYS A 339 -6.65 -22.33 13.83
C LYS A 339 -6.74 -23.06 12.50
N GLN A 340 -7.47 -22.46 11.56
CA GLN A 340 -7.52 -22.90 10.17
C GLN A 340 -6.50 -22.12 9.36
N LEU A 341 -5.49 -22.82 8.85
CA LEU A 341 -4.42 -22.22 8.05
C LEU A 341 -4.77 -22.22 6.57
N ILE A 342 -4.21 -21.24 5.85
CA ILE A 342 -4.23 -21.21 4.39
C ILE A 342 -2.93 -21.83 3.83
N LEU A 343 -3.04 -22.56 2.73
CA LEU A 343 -1.87 -23.15 2.07
C LEU A 343 -0.89 -22.05 1.61
N PRO A 344 0.41 -22.18 1.89
CA PRO A 344 1.40 -21.24 1.39
C PRO A 344 1.37 -21.08 -0.13
N LEU A 345 1.73 -19.92 -0.64
CA LEU A 345 1.94 -19.73 -2.08
C LEU A 345 3.20 -20.50 -2.51
N PRO A 346 3.18 -21.16 -3.68
CA PRO A 346 4.34 -21.88 -4.18
C PRO A 346 5.49 -20.92 -4.53
N ARG A 347 6.73 -21.42 -4.52
CA ARG A 347 7.91 -20.63 -4.91
C ARG A 347 7.79 -20.10 -6.33
N LEU A 348 8.30 -18.88 -6.55
CA LEU A 348 8.32 -18.27 -7.88
C LEU A 348 9.24 -19.01 -8.85
N LYS A 349 8.87 -19.01 -10.13
CA LYS A 349 9.64 -19.61 -11.24
C LYS A 349 10.67 -18.61 -11.77
N TYR A 350 11.76 -18.40 -11.04
CA TYR A 350 12.78 -17.41 -11.39
C TYR A 350 13.44 -17.63 -12.76
N PHE A 351 13.64 -18.89 -13.17
CA PHE A 351 14.22 -19.18 -14.50
C PHE A 351 13.30 -18.76 -15.65
N GLU A 352 11.99 -18.87 -15.50
CA GLU A 352 11.03 -18.42 -16.51
C GLU A 352 11.08 -16.89 -16.66
N GLY A 353 11.15 -16.18 -15.55
CA GLY A 353 11.34 -14.72 -15.56
C GLY A 353 12.65 -14.31 -16.22
N MET A 354 13.77 -14.97 -15.89
CA MET A 354 15.08 -14.70 -16.52
C MET A 354 15.08 -15.01 -18.02
N LYS A 355 14.46 -16.10 -18.44
CA LYS A 355 14.35 -16.47 -19.85
C LYS A 355 13.57 -15.42 -20.63
N MET A 356 12.41 -15.05 -20.12
CA MET A 356 11.56 -14.02 -20.72
C MET A 356 12.31 -12.68 -20.86
N MET A 357 13.03 -12.24 -19.80
CA MET A 357 13.84 -11.03 -19.86
C MET A 357 14.91 -11.10 -20.95
N ASN A 358 15.60 -12.23 -21.08
CA ASN A 358 16.61 -12.42 -22.13
C ASN A 358 16.00 -12.36 -23.53
N ASP A 359 14.83 -12.97 -23.73
CA ASP A 359 14.14 -12.99 -25.02
C ASP A 359 13.66 -11.56 -25.38
N MET A 360 13.16 -10.79 -24.41
CA MET A 360 12.80 -9.39 -24.58
C MET A 360 13.99 -8.50 -24.93
N MET A 361 15.10 -8.67 -24.21
CA MET A 361 16.32 -7.89 -24.51
C MET A 361 16.86 -8.18 -25.90
N LYS A 362 16.78 -9.43 -26.36
CA LYS A 362 17.16 -9.81 -27.72
C LYS A 362 16.20 -9.18 -28.73
N MET A 363 14.90 -9.28 -28.51
CA MET A 363 13.88 -8.70 -29.39
C MET A 363 13.99 -7.17 -29.46
N ASN A 364 14.26 -6.49 -28.35
CA ASN A 364 14.49 -5.03 -28.35
C ASN A 364 15.75 -4.66 -29.13
N GLY A 365 16.83 -5.44 -29.08
CA GLY A 365 18.00 -5.24 -29.94
C GLY A 365 17.66 -5.37 -31.43
N ASP A 366 16.92 -6.42 -31.79
CA ASP A 366 16.47 -6.64 -33.17
C ASP A 366 15.51 -5.52 -33.65
N LEU A 367 14.67 -4.97 -32.76
CA LEU A 367 13.76 -3.85 -33.06
C LEU A 367 14.47 -2.51 -33.15
N ASP A 368 15.47 -2.25 -32.31
CA ASP A 368 16.31 -1.04 -32.39
C ASP A 368 17.06 -0.98 -33.75
N ASP A 369 17.53 -2.12 -34.23
CA ASP A 369 18.14 -2.24 -35.57
C ASP A 369 17.14 -1.90 -36.70
N MET A 370 15.84 -2.10 -36.47
CA MET A 370 14.75 -1.73 -37.37
C MET A 370 14.17 -0.33 -37.12
N GLY A 371 14.73 0.43 -36.16
CA GLY A 371 14.24 1.76 -35.79
C GLY A 371 12.93 1.75 -35.00
N MET A 372 12.53 0.60 -34.43
CA MET A 372 11.33 0.45 -33.60
C MET A 372 11.73 0.27 -32.14
N LYS A 373 10.92 0.82 -31.21
CA LYS A 373 11.10 0.61 -29.77
C LYS A 373 9.84 -0.05 -29.19
N MET A 374 10.02 -1.18 -28.53
CA MET A 374 8.94 -1.79 -27.75
C MET A 374 9.02 -1.30 -26.31
N SER A 375 7.88 -0.86 -25.76
CA SER A 375 7.80 -0.50 -24.35
C SER A 375 7.88 -1.76 -23.48
N LEU A 376 8.70 -1.72 -22.44
CA LEU A 376 8.75 -2.77 -21.40
C LEU A 376 7.43 -2.89 -20.63
N ASN A 377 6.53 -1.91 -20.77
CA ASN A 377 5.20 -1.88 -20.14
C ASN A 377 4.20 -2.92 -20.65
N GLN A 378 4.50 -3.62 -21.73
CA GLN A 378 3.51 -4.51 -22.35
C GLN A 378 3.42 -5.90 -21.68
N MET A 379 4.34 -6.21 -20.75
CA MET A 379 4.38 -7.51 -20.10
C MET A 379 4.75 -7.39 -18.62
N ASP A 380 3.87 -7.88 -17.75
CA ASP A 380 4.21 -8.08 -16.34
C ASP A 380 5.04 -9.36 -16.20
N MET A 381 6.37 -9.22 -16.16
CA MET A 381 7.29 -10.35 -16.01
C MET A 381 7.05 -11.17 -14.73
N ASN A 382 6.49 -10.54 -13.70
CA ASN A 382 6.21 -11.23 -12.45
C ASN A 382 5.09 -12.27 -12.63
N VAL A 383 4.12 -12.02 -13.52
CA VAL A 383 3.04 -12.98 -13.81
C VAL A 383 3.58 -14.29 -14.39
N VAL A 384 4.62 -14.21 -15.22
CA VAL A 384 5.26 -15.39 -15.81
C VAL A 384 5.89 -16.30 -14.76
N MET A 385 6.33 -15.72 -13.64
CA MET A 385 6.96 -16.45 -12.53
C MET A 385 5.94 -17.09 -11.58
N TYR A 386 4.64 -16.80 -11.71
CA TYR A 386 3.63 -17.33 -10.79
C TYR A 386 3.15 -18.72 -11.19
N PRO A 387 3.57 -19.80 -10.46
CA PRO A 387 3.21 -21.19 -10.82
C PRO A 387 1.70 -21.43 -10.87
N GLU A 388 0.94 -20.76 -10.04
CA GLU A 388 -0.52 -20.88 -9.97
C GLU A 388 -1.25 -20.25 -11.17
N ILE A 389 -0.58 -19.39 -11.93
CA ILE A 389 -1.10 -18.80 -13.18
C ILE A 389 -0.59 -19.59 -14.39
N THR A 390 0.70 -19.88 -14.40
CA THR A 390 1.36 -20.54 -15.54
C THR A 390 1.27 -22.06 -15.53
N GLY A 391 0.78 -22.65 -14.43
CA GLY A 391 0.80 -24.11 -14.20
C GLY A 391 2.20 -24.63 -13.83
N GLU A 392 2.30 -25.88 -13.36
CA GLU A 392 3.60 -26.54 -13.17
C GLU A 392 4.28 -26.77 -14.53
N ALA A 393 5.60 -26.59 -14.58
CA ALA A 393 6.36 -26.83 -15.81
C ALA A 393 6.12 -28.26 -16.29
N LYS A 394 5.42 -28.46 -17.39
CA LYS A 394 5.37 -29.75 -18.07
C LYS A 394 6.76 -30.04 -18.64
N PRO A 395 7.23 -31.32 -18.64
CA PRO A 395 8.43 -31.68 -19.34
C PRO A 395 8.33 -31.25 -20.82
N LYS A 396 9.42 -30.73 -21.35
CA LYS A 396 9.50 -30.13 -22.69
C LYS A 396 8.78 -30.95 -23.75
N GLU A 397 7.69 -30.39 -24.31
CA GLU A 397 7.34 -30.66 -25.69
C GLU A 397 8.02 -29.59 -26.56
N ASP A 398 8.63 -30.04 -27.64
CA ASP A 398 9.41 -29.25 -28.60
C ASP A 398 8.52 -28.21 -29.29
N HIS A 399 8.61 -26.95 -28.89
CA HIS A 399 7.86 -25.84 -29.47
C HIS A 399 8.67 -25.10 -30.52
N SER A 400 8.83 -25.72 -31.67
CA SER A 400 9.38 -25.09 -32.88
C SER A 400 8.38 -24.28 -33.72
N GLN A 401 7.24 -23.87 -33.15
CA GLN A 401 6.33 -22.96 -33.85
C GLN A 401 5.55 -22.09 -32.86
N HIS A 402 6.04 -20.89 -32.56
CA HIS A 402 5.24 -19.80 -32.06
C HIS A 402 4.97 -18.76 -33.15
N ASN A 403 3.81 -18.92 -33.81
CA ASN A 403 3.18 -17.80 -34.53
C ASN A 403 2.62 -16.85 -33.47
N MET A 404 3.28 -15.71 -33.29
CA MET A 404 2.74 -14.59 -32.53
C MET A 404 1.79 -13.81 -33.43
N ASN A 405 0.51 -14.13 -33.38
CA ASN A 405 -0.52 -13.21 -33.82
C ASN A 405 -0.72 -12.17 -32.71
N MET A 406 -0.21 -10.97 -32.95
CA MET A 406 -0.46 -9.79 -32.13
C MET A 406 -1.84 -9.22 -32.47
N ASP A 407 -2.91 -9.84 -32.01
CA ASP A 407 -4.20 -9.19 -31.95
C ASP A 407 -4.41 -8.58 -30.57
N ASN A 408 -4.75 -7.30 -30.57
CA ASN A 408 -4.99 -6.41 -29.44
C ASN A 408 -6.09 -6.95 -28.50
N GLU A 409 -5.78 -7.92 -27.62
CA GLU A 409 -6.61 -8.24 -26.48
C GLU A 409 -5.80 -8.14 -25.17
N PRO A 410 -6.26 -7.39 -24.18
CA PRO A 410 -5.61 -7.35 -22.88
C PRO A 410 -5.81 -8.70 -22.17
N ASN A 411 -4.71 -9.31 -21.73
CA ASN A 411 -4.65 -10.45 -20.80
C ASN A 411 -5.18 -11.80 -21.28
N ARG A 412 -4.51 -12.44 -22.24
CA ARG A 412 -4.59 -13.90 -22.39
C ARG A 412 -3.57 -14.65 -21.56
N TYR A 413 -3.59 -14.51 -20.25
CA TYR A 413 -3.04 -15.55 -19.40
C TYR A 413 -4.17 -16.49 -19.03
N ASN A 414 -3.98 -17.78 -19.37
CA ASN A 414 -4.97 -18.83 -19.19
C ASN A 414 -5.33 -18.96 -17.70
N ALA A 415 -6.36 -18.21 -17.27
CA ALA A 415 -6.99 -18.34 -15.96
C ALA A 415 -7.61 -19.73 -15.72
N ASN A 416 -7.62 -20.59 -16.73
CA ASN A 416 -8.34 -21.86 -16.76
C ASN A 416 -7.55 -23.07 -16.28
N ALA A 417 -6.28 -22.91 -15.84
CA ALA A 417 -5.45 -24.08 -15.50
C ALA A 417 -5.55 -24.54 -14.04
N LEU A 418 -6.06 -23.68 -13.14
CA LEU A 418 -6.19 -23.99 -11.70
C LEU A 418 -7.48 -23.36 -11.18
N GLY A 419 -8.61 -24.03 -11.33
CA GLY A 419 -9.91 -23.57 -10.84
C GLY A 419 -9.88 -22.09 -10.44
N GLU A 420 -10.52 -21.27 -11.17
CA GLU A 420 -10.59 -19.80 -11.21
C GLU A 420 -10.19 -19.06 -9.90
N ILE A 421 -8.90 -18.91 -9.60
CA ILE A 421 -8.46 -18.02 -8.53
C ILE A 421 -8.67 -16.56 -8.98
N LYS A 422 -9.69 -15.92 -8.45
CA LYS A 422 -9.99 -14.52 -8.74
C LYS A 422 -9.03 -13.62 -7.97
N THR A 423 -8.08 -13.05 -8.68
CA THR A 423 -7.14 -12.04 -8.15
C THR A 423 -7.66 -10.64 -8.44
N LEU A 424 -7.67 -9.75 -7.45
CA LEU A 424 -8.04 -8.35 -7.64
C LEU A 424 -7.12 -7.67 -8.66
N ASN A 425 -7.70 -6.89 -9.57
CA ASN A 425 -6.99 -5.88 -10.34
C ASN A 425 -7.77 -4.55 -10.33
N TYR A 426 -7.11 -3.44 -10.66
CA TYR A 426 -7.72 -2.12 -10.58
C TYR A 426 -8.94 -1.93 -11.49
N ALA A 427 -9.03 -2.65 -12.61
CA ALA A 427 -10.18 -2.59 -13.51
C ALA A 427 -11.48 -3.12 -12.87
N MET A 428 -11.37 -3.88 -11.78
CA MET A 428 -12.53 -4.36 -11.00
C MET A 428 -13.05 -3.32 -10.01
N LEU A 429 -12.23 -2.31 -9.67
CA LEU A 429 -12.58 -1.28 -8.69
C LEU A 429 -13.37 -0.18 -9.38
N GLN A 430 -14.61 0.02 -8.96
CA GLN A 430 -15.50 1.05 -9.49
C GLN A 430 -16.00 1.92 -8.33
N SER A 431 -15.99 3.23 -8.53
CA SER A 431 -16.59 4.14 -7.57
C SER A 431 -18.12 3.96 -7.55
N PRO A 432 -18.76 3.87 -6.37
CA PRO A 432 -20.22 3.87 -6.26
C PRO A 432 -20.85 5.23 -6.58
N TYR A 433 -20.02 6.25 -6.81
CA TYR A 433 -20.44 7.61 -7.11
C TYR A 433 -19.92 8.05 -8.47
N ASN A 434 -20.65 9.00 -9.09
CA ASN A 434 -20.17 9.59 -10.34
C ASN A 434 -18.89 10.42 -10.08
N THR A 435 -17.78 10.00 -10.68
CA THR A 435 -16.47 10.66 -10.64
C THR A 435 -16.09 11.29 -11.98
N GLU A 436 -17.01 11.37 -12.95
CA GLU A 436 -16.74 11.97 -14.25
C GLU A 436 -16.42 13.45 -14.11
N LEU A 437 -15.36 13.87 -14.74
CA LEU A 437 -15.00 15.27 -14.89
C LEU A 437 -15.88 15.94 -15.96
N PRO A 438 -16.12 17.27 -15.90
CA PRO A 438 -16.87 17.98 -16.92
C PRO A 438 -16.25 17.77 -18.32
N LYS A 439 -17.07 17.32 -19.29
CA LYS A 439 -16.60 16.92 -20.64
C LYS A 439 -15.98 18.08 -21.42
N ASP A 440 -16.47 19.31 -21.17
CA ASP A 440 -16.06 20.51 -21.90
C ASP A 440 -14.98 21.34 -21.16
N ALA A 441 -14.51 20.86 -20.01
CA ALA A 441 -13.47 21.55 -19.27
C ALA A 441 -12.10 21.34 -19.92
N PRO A 442 -11.26 22.39 -19.98
CA PRO A 442 -9.91 22.26 -20.52
C PRO A 442 -9.07 21.32 -19.66
N VAL A 443 -8.43 20.35 -20.30
CA VAL A 443 -7.54 19.38 -19.64
C VAL A 443 -6.10 19.72 -19.98
N LYS A 444 -5.27 19.91 -18.97
CA LYS A 444 -3.82 20.02 -19.10
C LYS A 444 -3.19 18.61 -19.09
N GLU A 445 -2.55 18.25 -20.19
CA GLU A 445 -1.87 16.96 -20.32
C GLU A 445 -0.43 17.08 -19.82
N LEU A 446 -0.05 16.16 -18.93
CA LEU A 446 1.32 15.97 -18.49
C LEU A 446 1.71 14.51 -18.76
N LYS A 447 2.91 14.29 -19.28
CA LYS A 447 3.43 12.96 -19.60
C LYS A 447 4.81 12.82 -19.01
N PHE A 448 5.05 11.72 -18.33
CA PHE A 448 6.33 11.39 -17.73
C PHE A 448 6.71 9.95 -18.06
N THR A 449 8.00 9.71 -18.23
CA THR A 449 8.55 8.38 -18.36
C THR A 449 9.39 8.07 -17.12
N LEU A 450 9.02 7.03 -16.38
CA LEU A 450 9.84 6.51 -15.29
C LEU A 450 11.02 5.79 -15.90
N THR A 451 12.21 6.19 -15.50
CA THR A 451 13.47 5.62 -15.94
C THR A 451 14.36 5.36 -14.74
N GLY A 452 15.42 4.57 -14.90
CA GLY A 452 16.31 4.30 -13.79
C GLY A 452 17.43 3.34 -14.13
N ASN A 453 18.26 3.12 -13.12
CA ASN A 453 19.36 2.18 -13.18
C ASN A 453 19.38 1.33 -11.92
N MET A 454 18.95 0.07 -12.02
CA MET A 454 18.87 -0.87 -10.89
C MET A 454 20.25 -1.14 -10.27
N ASN A 455 21.35 -1.12 -11.04
CA ASN A 455 22.69 -1.34 -10.52
C ASN A 455 23.17 -0.21 -9.60
N ARG A 456 22.59 0.98 -9.74
CA ARG A 456 22.89 2.16 -8.91
C ARG A 456 21.71 2.59 -8.05
N TYR A 457 20.56 1.94 -8.24
CA TYR A 457 19.30 2.26 -7.56
C TYR A 457 18.97 3.76 -7.67
N VAL A 458 19.13 4.30 -8.87
CA VAL A 458 18.81 5.69 -9.21
C VAL A 458 17.56 5.69 -10.07
N TRP A 459 16.53 6.34 -9.58
CA TRP A 459 15.24 6.46 -10.25
C TRP A 459 15.04 7.89 -10.73
N SER A 460 14.46 8.06 -11.91
CA SER A 460 14.30 9.36 -12.56
C SER A 460 12.99 9.44 -13.33
N MET A 461 12.51 10.66 -13.57
CA MET A 461 11.41 10.98 -14.46
C MET A 461 12.00 11.73 -15.67
N ASP A 462 11.73 11.24 -16.88
CA ASP A 462 12.28 11.81 -18.12
C ASP A 462 13.81 11.95 -18.08
N ASN A 463 14.50 10.97 -17.49
CA ASN A 463 15.94 10.95 -17.24
C ASN A 463 16.47 12.08 -16.33
N LYS A 464 15.61 12.70 -15.53
CA LYS A 464 15.97 13.74 -14.56
C LYS A 464 15.67 13.29 -13.13
N ILE A 465 16.59 13.58 -12.23
CA ILE A 465 16.39 13.42 -10.78
C ILE A 465 15.81 14.72 -10.19
N LEU A 466 15.34 14.65 -8.94
CA LEU A 466 14.66 15.78 -8.28
C LEU A 466 15.47 17.09 -8.29
N SER A 467 16.80 17.01 -8.12
CA SER A 467 17.68 18.20 -8.12
C SER A 467 17.85 18.86 -9.48
N GLU A 468 17.42 18.21 -10.56
CA GLU A 468 17.53 18.68 -11.94
C GLU A 468 16.20 19.19 -12.51
N THR A 469 15.14 19.18 -11.70
CA THR A 469 13.80 19.55 -12.15
C THR A 469 13.16 20.60 -11.24
N ASP A 470 12.37 21.47 -11.85
CA ASP A 470 11.49 22.37 -11.11
C ASP A 470 10.21 21.64 -10.65
N LYS A 471 9.51 22.25 -9.70
CA LYS A 471 8.18 21.82 -9.28
C LYS A 471 7.21 21.90 -10.46
N ILE A 472 6.31 20.93 -10.56
CA ILE A 472 5.24 20.92 -11.54
C ILE A 472 4.13 21.89 -11.06
N PRO A 473 3.93 23.05 -11.69
CA PRO A 473 2.93 24.01 -11.22
C PRO A 473 1.52 23.55 -11.59
N VAL A 474 0.65 23.53 -10.59
CA VAL A 474 -0.78 23.21 -10.71
C VAL A 474 -1.58 24.36 -10.10
N LYS A 475 -2.61 24.85 -10.79
CA LYS A 475 -3.51 25.87 -10.28
C LYS A 475 -4.79 25.25 -9.77
N LYS A 476 -5.35 25.82 -8.71
CA LYS A 476 -6.66 25.40 -8.20
C LYS A 476 -7.73 25.55 -9.30
N GLY A 477 -8.47 24.47 -9.54
CA GLY A 477 -9.51 24.41 -10.58
C GLY A 477 -9.03 23.89 -11.95
N GLU A 478 -7.72 23.64 -12.14
CA GLU A 478 -7.23 22.97 -13.35
C GLU A 478 -7.59 21.47 -13.29
N ILE A 479 -7.97 20.93 -14.45
CA ILE A 479 -8.06 19.48 -14.66
C ILE A 479 -6.76 19.02 -15.29
N LEU A 480 -6.10 18.08 -14.61
CA LEU A 480 -4.85 17.49 -15.09
C LEU A 480 -5.08 16.05 -15.48
N ARG A 481 -4.51 15.66 -16.63
CA ARG A 481 -4.28 14.26 -16.97
C ARG A 481 -2.79 13.99 -16.93
N ILE A 482 -2.37 13.19 -15.97
CA ILE A 482 -0.97 12.79 -15.81
C ILE A 482 -0.83 11.37 -16.33
N THR A 483 -0.12 11.21 -17.45
CA THR A 483 0.20 9.90 -18.02
C THR A 483 1.63 9.55 -17.65
N ILE A 484 1.80 8.42 -16.96
CA ILE A 484 3.10 7.93 -16.51
C ILE A 484 3.41 6.64 -17.26
N TYR A 485 4.52 6.65 -18.01
CA TYR A 485 5.07 5.47 -18.66
C TYR A 485 6.13 4.86 -17.76
N ASN A 486 5.88 3.66 -17.25
CA ASN A 486 6.89 2.92 -16.51
C ASN A 486 7.83 2.22 -17.52
N ASN A 487 8.98 2.83 -17.79
CA ASN A 487 10.04 2.25 -18.62
C ASN A 487 11.13 1.59 -17.75
N SER A 488 10.72 0.96 -16.67
CA SER A 488 11.56 0.15 -15.81
C SER A 488 10.94 -1.26 -15.65
N MET A 489 11.69 -2.20 -15.11
CA MET A 489 11.20 -3.56 -14.82
C MET A 489 10.54 -3.67 -13.43
N MET A 490 10.50 -2.58 -12.67
CA MET A 490 9.96 -2.54 -11.31
C MET A 490 8.58 -1.89 -11.30
N ARG A 491 7.77 -2.24 -10.32
CA ARG A 491 6.52 -1.54 -10.00
C ARG A 491 6.85 -0.29 -9.20
N HIS A 492 6.18 0.81 -9.49
CA HIS A 492 6.37 2.08 -8.81
C HIS A 492 5.03 2.63 -8.34
N PRO A 493 4.72 2.57 -7.03
CA PRO A 493 3.59 3.31 -6.47
C PRO A 493 3.84 4.81 -6.63
N MET A 494 2.81 5.55 -7.05
CA MET A 494 2.91 6.99 -7.25
C MET A 494 2.10 7.72 -6.18
N HIS A 495 2.71 8.73 -5.57
CA HIS A 495 2.11 9.56 -4.54
C HIS A 495 2.28 11.04 -4.84
N LEU A 496 1.24 11.83 -4.56
CA LEU A 496 1.25 13.28 -4.71
C LEU A 496 1.14 13.94 -3.33
N HIS A 497 2.07 14.82 -3.03
CA HIS A 497 2.00 15.68 -1.86
C HIS A 497 1.20 16.95 -2.09
#